data_81fbe04b5ae99d380bdee8f49a17b82a
#
_entry.id   81fbe04b5ae99d380bdee8f49a17b82a
#
_cell.length_a   1.000
_cell.length_b   1.000
_cell.length_c   1.000
_cell.angle_alpha   90.00
_cell.angle_beta   90.00
_cell.angle_gamma   90.00
#
_symmetry.space_group_name_H-M   'P 1'
#
loop_
_entity.id
_entity.type
_entity.pdbx_description
1 polymer ?
#
loop_
_entity_poly.entity_id
_entity_poly.type
_entity_poly.pdbx_seq_one_letter_code
_entity_poly.pdbx_strand_id
1 'polypeptide(L)'
;MAFDGAQFLRNPIRFDRMDTMMPGVIEMADAAKAPETGRLGGAAVVVQTDVVAEMMDSMEELSMQFEEKASKKISDRKLGEARGRSPYVEAVEKWMKTFPDMPDAKELERLLRMLRQSRENGVVLDSRRFSGMLEKLSADPSHQFSMLDILSAALGQEDGEIKAFVDSMRESLMEKKGGEVRAGINLAFEVNARSTTPEEMSDLRNLYRSEILGFKSPQDCFRSILSSRGAAAMDAATDFLLTGCGADLASASPSRDVVELGRIMQDLQCVQVLKTVLGMMDSLGGRMMREFGASMLLDAPAMTSRIVDFTEMPCVGAHEIGSFVSECAMMKLLAQMDFTREIMSVFRKLSPRLFSAEEDREKLVDSAQEHLDSLIAKEIDLDEGAEE
;
A
#
# COMPACT_ATOMS: atom_id res chain seq x y z
N MET A 1 23.79 19.38 -15.97
CA MET A 1 22.83 19.31 -17.08
C MET A 1 21.46 19.58 -16.48
N ALA A 2 20.78 20.64 -16.92
CA ALA A 2 19.44 20.96 -16.43
C ALA A 2 18.44 19.99 -17.05
N PHE A 3 17.74 19.24 -16.23
CA PHE A 3 16.69 18.33 -16.67
C PHE A 3 15.47 19.17 -17.07
N ASP A 4 15.12 19.14 -18.35
CA ASP A 4 13.97 19.88 -18.86
C ASP A 4 12.68 19.13 -18.48
N GLY A 5 12.08 19.52 -17.33
CA GLY A 5 10.82 18.97 -16.84
C GLY A 5 9.62 19.18 -17.78
N ALA A 6 9.78 19.97 -18.85
CA ALA A 6 8.74 20.22 -19.84
C ALA A 6 8.49 19.04 -20.78
N GLN A 7 9.43 18.08 -20.89
CA GLN A 7 9.22 16.89 -21.72
C GLN A 7 8.27 15.86 -21.07
N PHE A 8 8.19 15.83 -19.74
CA PHE A 8 7.29 14.92 -19.04
C PHE A 8 5.82 15.30 -19.20
N LEU A 9 5.53 16.62 -19.36
CA LEU A 9 4.18 17.11 -19.56
C LEU A 9 3.69 16.98 -21.02
N ARG A 10 4.60 16.75 -21.98
CA ARG A 10 4.27 16.63 -23.42
C ARG A 10 3.97 15.21 -23.88
N ASN A 11 4.36 14.20 -23.11
CA ASN A 11 3.95 12.81 -23.31
C ASN A 11 3.20 12.31 -22.07
N PRO A 12 1.89 12.57 -21.94
CA PRO A 12 1.10 11.85 -20.98
C PRO A 12 1.22 10.37 -21.35
N ILE A 13 1.68 9.55 -20.39
CA ILE A 13 1.60 8.10 -20.50
C ILE A 13 0.13 7.81 -20.79
N ARG A 14 -0.19 7.56 -22.06
CA ARG A 14 -1.47 6.99 -22.43
C ARG A 14 -1.44 5.59 -21.82
N PHE A 15 -2.12 5.43 -20.71
CA PHE A 15 -2.63 4.13 -20.35
C PHE A 15 -3.63 3.77 -21.45
N ASP A 16 -3.16 3.05 -22.46
CA ASP A 16 -4.04 2.33 -23.36
C ASP A 16 -4.93 1.49 -22.43
N ARG A 17 -6.21 1.87 -22.40
CA ARG A 17 -7.22 1.00 -21.85
C ARG A 17 -7.02 -0.33 -22.56
N MET A 18 -6.49 -1.32 -21.84
CA MET A 18 -6.74 -2.69 -22.20
C MET A 18 -8.24 -2.85 -22.12
N ASP A 19 -8.88 -2.73 -23.27
CA ASP A 19 -10.21 -3.27 -23.48
C ASP A 19 -10.10 -4.77 -23.22
N THR A 20 -10.33 -5.13 -21.96
CA THR A 20 -10.61 -6.51 -21.60
C THR A 20 -11.89 -6.86 -22.34
N MET A 21 -11.74 -7.62 -23.41
CA MET A 21 -12.83 -8.27 -24.13
C MET A 21 -13.77 -8.91 -23.10
N MET A 22 -14.93 -8.30 -22.93
CA MET A 22 -16.05 -8.98 -22.32
C MET A 22 -16.47 -10.11 -23.28
N PRO A 23 -16.52 -11.36 -22.83
CA PRO A 23 -17.10 -12.42 -23.63
C PRO A 23 -18.62 -12.22 -23.68
N GLY A 24 -19.12 -12.05 -24.89
CA GLY A 24 -20.42 -12.36 -25.39
C GLY A 24 -21.65 -12.17 -24.50
N VAL A 25 -22.38 -11.10 -24.77
CA VAL A 25 -23.82 -11.04 -24.51
C VAL A 25 -24.48 -12.10 -25.38
N ILE A 26 -24.95 -13.20 -24.76
CA ILE A 26 -25.82 -14.16 -25.41
C ILE A 26 -27.22 -13.56 -25.38
N GLU A 27 -27.74 -13.23 -26.56
CA GLU A 27 -29.17 -12.98 -26.82
C GLU A 27 -29.98 -14.19 -26.33
N MET A 28 -30.88 -13.95 -25.38
CA MET A 28 -31.93 -14.90 -25.05
C MET A 28 -33.11 -14.68 -25.99
N ALA A 29 -33.23 -15.55 -26.99
CA ALA A 29 -34.46 -15.75 -27.70
C ALA A 29 -35.27 -16.89 -27.06
N ASP A 30 -36.57 -16.65 -26.94
CA ASP A 30 -37.66 -17.51 -26.50
C ASP A 30 -37.50 -19.02 -26.76
N ALA A 31 -37.83 -19.83 -25.79
CA ALA A 31 -38.76 -20.96 -25.96
C ALA A 31 -39.13 -21.64 -24.63
N ALA A 32 -40.44 -21.65 -24.39
CA ALA A 32 -41.11 -22.33 -23.31
C ALA A 32 -40.90 -23.86 -23.36
N LYS A 33 -40.71 -24.48 -22.19
CA LYS A 33 -41.42 -25.70 -21.69
C LYS A 33 -40.77 -26.22 -20.42
N ALA A 34 -41.56 -26.28 -19.33
CA ALA A 34 -41.29 -27.07 -18.16
C ALA A 34 -41.35 -28.58 -18.47
N PRO A 35 -40.71 -29.45 -17.70
CA PRO A 35 -41.43 -30.08 -16.61
C PRO A 35 -40.65 -30.24 -15.28
N GLU A 36 -41.42 -30.59 -14.31
CA GLU A 36 -41.22 -30.80 -12.88
C GLU A 36 -40.10 -31.75 -12.41
N THR A 37 -39.83 -31.53 -11.13
CA THR A 37 -39.33 -32.43 -10.06
C THR A 37 -37.84 -32.47 -9.78
N GLY A 38 -37.54 -32.12 -8.51
CA GLY A 38 -36.27 -32.49 -7.87
C GLY A 38 -35.87 -31.52 -6.72
N ARG A 39 -36.52 -31.72 -5.56
CA ARG A 39 -36.04 -31.14 -4.26
C ARG A 39 -34.62 -31.55 -4.00
N LEU A 40 -33.73 -30.62 -3.62
CA LEU A 40 -32.86 -30.71 -2.45
C LEU A 40 -31.91 -29.47 -2.38
N GLY A 41 -31.93 -28.80 -1.23
CA GLY A 41 -30.75 -28.16 -0.64
C GLY A 41 -30.34 -26.79 -1.14
N GLY A 42 -31.12 -25.74 -0.84
CA GLY A 42 -30.70 -24.36 -0.98
C GLY A 42 -30.80 -23.60 0.34
N ALA A 43 -29.71 -23.51 1.08
CA ALA A 43 -29.63 -22.63 2.24
C ALA A 43 -28.17 -22.16 2.41
N ALA A 44 -27.76 -21.15 1.69
CA ALA A 44 -26.49 -20.42 1.95
C ALA A 44 -26.31 -19.07 1.23
N VAL A 45 -27.34 -18.37 0.75
CA VAL A 45 -27.13 -17.06 0.06
C VAL A 45 -28.02 -15.93 0.58
N VAL A 46 -28.88 -16.17 1.57
CA VAL A 46 -29.86 -15.18 2.05
C VAL A 46 -29.36 -14.36 3.26
N VAL A 47 -28.24 -14.72 3.89
CA VAL A 47 -27.82 -14.12 5.16
C VAL A 47 -27.02 -12.80 4.99
N GLN A 48 -26.47 -12.52 3.80
CA GLN A 48 -25.68 -11.30 3.62
C GLN A 48 -26.49 -10.05 3.21
N THR A 49 -27.66 -10.23 2.61
CA THR A 49 -28.55 -9.11 2.27
C THR A 49 -29.29 -8.54 3.49
N ASP A 50 -29.62 -9.38 4.48
CA ASP A 50 -30.33 -8.95 5.67
C ASP A 50 -29.44 -8.11 6.60
N VAL A 51 -28.15 -8.43 6.72
CA VAL A 51 -27.20 -7.65 7.56
C VAL A 51 -26.93 -6.26 6.97
N VAL A 52 -26.89 -6.13 5.65
CA VAL A 52 -26.73 -4.83 4.98
C VAL A 52 -28.03 -4.02 5.07
N ALA A 53 -29.18 -4.67 4.94
CA ALA A 53 -30.48 -4.03 5.13
C ALA A 53 -30.68 -3.58 6.59
N GLU A 54 -30.33 -4.43 7.58
CA GLU A 54 -30.39 -4.10 8.99
C GLU A 54 -29.42 -3.00 9.41
N MET A 55 -28.24 -2.93 8.75
CA MET A 55 -27.28 -1.85 8.91
C MET A 55 -27.75 -0.54 8.25
N MET A 56 -28.40 -0.60 7.10
CA MET A 56 -29.04 0.57 6.48
C MET A 56 -30.24 1.04 7.28
N ASP A 57 -31.11 0.15 7.75
CA ASP A 57 -32.25 0.49 8.61
C ASP A 57 -31.78 1.08 9.95
N SER A 58 -30.73 0.56 10.55
CA SER A 58 -30.17 1.12 11.80
C SER A 58 -29.47 2.47 11.56
N MET A 59 -28.88 2.73 10.40
CA MET A 59 -28.36 4.04 10.01
C MET A 59 -29.48 5.05 9.71
N GLU A 60 -30.58 4.60 9.11
CA GLU A 60 -31.76 5.43 8.84
C GLU A 60 -32.52 5.76 10.15
N GLU A 61 -32.62 4.79 11.06
CA GLU A 61 -33.21 4.98 12.39
C GLU A 61 -32.35 5.89 13.29
N LEU A 62 -31.00 5.79 13.20
CA LEU A 62 -30.07 6.72 13.86
C LEU A 62 -30.18 8.12 13.24
N SER A 63 -30.26 8.25 11.92
CA SER A 63 -30.47 9.52 11.22
C SER A 63 -31.80 10.16 11.65
N MET A 64 -32.90 9.39 11.72
CA MET A 64 -34.20 9.88 12.18
C MET A 64 -34.22 10.26 13.68
N GLN A 65 -33.55 9.49 14.54
CA GLN A 65 -33.43 9.85 15.96
C GLN A 65 -32.60 11.12 16.18
N PHE A 66 -31.59 11.37 15.33
CA PHE A 66 -30.83 12.63 15.34
C PHE A 66 -31.65 13.81 14.81
N GLU A 67 -32.43 13.61 13.75
CA GLU A 67 -33.35 14.64 13.23
C GLU A 67 -34.47 14.95 14.23
N GLU A 68 -35.00 13.96 14.94
CA GLU A 68 -36.06 14.16 15.92
C GLU A 68 -35.57 14.88 17.18
N LYS A 69 -34.33 14.60 17.64
CA LYS A 69 -33.72 15.33 18.76
C LYS A 69 -33.23 16.72 18.38
N ALA A 70 -32.79 16.91 17.15
CA ALA A 70 -32.42 18.23 16.61
C ALA A 70 -33.66 19.08 16.34
N SER A 71 -34.75 18.51 15.80
CA SER A 71 -35.98 19.23 15.53
C SER A 71 -36.76 19.63 16.78
N LYS A 72 -36.68 18.87 17.88
CA LYS A 72 -37.26 19.29 19.17
C LYS A 72 -36.59 20.53 19.79
N LYS A 73 -35.34 20.85 19.44
CA LYS A 73 -34.64 22.09 19.84
C LYS A 73 -34.75 23.22 18.82
N ILE A 74 -35.17 22.93 17.60
CA ILE A 74 -35.26 23.91 16.50
C ILE A 74 -36.69 24.44 16.30
N SER A 75 -37.71 23.85 16.98
CA SER A 75 -39.10 24.28 16.82
C SER A 75 -39.42 25.71 17.31
N ASP A 76 -38.47 26.41 17.95
CA ASP A 76 -38.62 27.80 18.36
C ASP A 76 -37.86 28.83 17.53
N ARG A 77 -37.17 28.44 16.44
CA ARG A 77 -36.51 29.37 15.52
C ARG A 77 -36.97 29.20 14.07
N LYS A 78 -37.96 30.01 13.70
CA LYS A 78 -38.30 30.50 12.34
C LYS A 78 -38.13 29.52 11.17
N LEU A 79 -39.23 28.88 10.80
CA LEU A 79 -39.52 28.45 9.45
C LEU A 79 -39.25 29.60 8.46
N GLY A 80 -38.23 29.50 7.64
CA GLY A 80 -38.06 30.45 6.59
C GLY A 80 -36.82 30.41 5.72
N GLU A 81 -35.75 29.66 6.07
CA GLU A 81 -34.56 29.64 5.22
C GLU A 81 -34.13 28.23 4.84
N ALA A 82 -34.11 28.03 3.54
CA ALA A 82 -33.39 27.00 2.77
C ALA A 82 -33.13 25.65 3.46
N ARG A 83 -33.72 24.59 2.93
CA ARG A 83 -33.42 23.16 3.17
C ARG A 83 -31.95 22.83 2.89
N GLY A 84 -31.02 23.35 3.70
CA GLY A 84 -29.64 22.93 3.74
C GLY A 84 -29.49 21.80 4.76
N ARG A 85 -28.84 20.70 4.41
CA ARG A 85 -28.42 19.69 5.36
C ARG A 85 -27.55 20.35 6.44
N SER A 86 -27.66 19.90 7.69
CA SER A 86 -26.79 20.40 8.76
C SER A 86 -25.32 20.16 8.38
N PRO A 87 -24.40 21.14 8.59
CA PRO A 87 -22.97 20.96 8.34
C PRO A 87 -22.38 19.72 9.02
N TYR A 88 -22.92 19.35 10.18
CA TYR A 88 -22.55 18.13 10.88
C TYR A 88 -22.90 16.87 10.08
N VAL A 89 -24.11 16.76 9.57
CA VAL A 89 -24.56 15.60 8.77
C VAL A 89 -23.72 15.48 7.51
N GLU A 90 -23.44 16.58 6.83
CA GLU A 90 -22.58 16.59 5.64
C GLU A 90 -21.15 16.13 5.96
N ALA A 91 -20.60 16.58 7.08
CA ALA A 91 -19.26 16.17 7.51
C ALA A 91 -19.20 14.67 7.86
N VAL A 92 -20.22 14.16 8.58
CA VAL A 92 -20.32 12.73 8.92
C VAL A 92 -20.46 11.89 7.66
N GLU A 93 -21.41 12.19 6.77
CA GLU A 93 -21.59 11.45 5.52
C GLU A 93 -20.31 11.43 4.66
N LYS A 94 -19.65 12.57 4.52
CA LYS A 94 -18.40 12.70 3.77
C LYS A 94 -17.32 11.78 4.32
N TRP A 95 -17.07 11.88 5.64
CA TRP A 95 -15.94 11.20 6.24
C TRP A 95 -16.19 9.70 6.47
N MET A 96 -17.40 9.30 6.85
CA MET A 96 -17.77 7.88 6.94
C MET A 96 -17.72 7.16 5.59
N LYS A 97 -18.04 7.87 4.50
CA LYS A 97 -17.87 7.34 3.14
C LYS A 97 -16.40 7.22 2.73
N THR A 98 -15.58 8.18 3.16
CA THR A 98 -14.15 8.19 2.84
C THR A 98 -13.39 7.15 3.66
N PHE A 99 -13.73 7.01 4.93
CA PHE A 99 -13.09 6.12 5.89
C PHE A 99 -14.12 5.23 6.58
N PRO A 100 -14.54 4.12 5.96
CA PRO A 100 -15.50 3.18 6.58
C PRO A 100 -15.00 2.54 7.88
N ASP A 101 -13.69 2.52 8.08
CA ASP A 101 -12.98 1.99 9.25
C ASP A 101 -12.72 3.05 10.34
N MET A 102 -13.24 4.27 10.18
CA MET A 102 -13.15 5.31 11.21
C MET A 102 -14.01 4.95 12.45
N PRO A 103 -13.64 5.40 13.67
CA PRO A 103 -14.45 5.22 14.86
C PRO A 103 -15.91 5.67 14.66
N ASP A 104 -16.84 4.93 15.25
CA ASP A 104 -18.26 5.16 15.05
C ASP A 104 -18.75 6.51 15.61
N ALA A 105 -19.93 6.94 15.19
CA ALA A 105 -20.55 8.20 15.61
C ALA A 105 -20.76 8.30 17.13
N LYS A 106 -20.92 7.16 17.83
CA LYS A 106 -21.10 7.12 19.29
C LYS A 106 -19.85 7.55 20.04
N GLU A 107 -18.67 7.17 19.54
CA GLU A 107 -17.39 7.60 20.13
C GLU A 107 -17.16 9.10 19.90
N LEU A 108 -17.53 9.62 18.73
CA LEU A 108 -17.47 11.06 18.45
C LEU A 108 -18.44 11.85 19.33
N GLU A 109 -19.66 11.35 19.57
CA GLU A 109 -20.59 11.97 20.52
C GLU A 109 -20.06 11.96 21.96
N ARG A 110 -19.36 10.88 22.35
CA ARG A 110 -18.73 10.80 23.66
C ARG A 110 -17.66 11.87 23.82
N LEU A 111 -16.81 12.07 22.80
CA LEU A 111 -15.84 13.17 22.80
C LEU A 111 -16.50 14.54 22.88
N LEU A 112 -17.55 14.76 22.11
CA LEU A 112 -18.28 16.03 22.11
C LEU A 112 -18.91 16.32 23.48
N ARG A 113 -19.56 15.32 24.09
CA ARG A 113 -20.12 15.46 25.44
C ARG A 113 -19.04 15.77 26.47
N MET A 114 -17.90 15.12 26.40
CA MET A 114 -16.78 15.37 27.31
C MET A 114 -16.23 16.80 27.16
N LEU A 115 -16.08 17.30 25.94
CA LEU A 115 -15.64 18.67 25.67
C LEU A 115 -16.62 19.69 26.30
N ARG A 116 -17.94 19.48 26.14
CA ARG A 116 -18.98 20.33 26.72
C ARG A 116 -18.98 20.30 28.26
N GLN A 117 -18.88 19.10 28.84
CA GLN A 117 -18.80 18.94 30.32
C GLN A 117 -17.52 19.58 30.89
N SER A 118 -16.39 19.48 30.21
CA SER A 118 -15.15 20.13 30.65
C SER A 118 -15.33 21.66 30.74
N ARG A 119 -16.00 22.26 29.74
CA ARG A 119 -16.32 23.68 29.75
C ARG A 119 -17.29 24.04 30.87
N GLU A 120 -18.39 23.30 31.05
CA GLU A 120 -19.37 23.54 32.10
C GLU A 120 -18.76 23.48 33.51
N ASN A 121 -17.77 22.61 33.68
CA ASN A 121 -17.03 22.45 34.94
C ASN A 121 -15.85 23.47 35.08
N GLY A 122 -15.67 24.38 34.15
CA GLY A 122 -14.57 25.38 34.17
C GLY A 122 -13.19 24.74 34.04
N VAL A 123 -13.08 23.51 33.50
CA VAL A 123 -11.82 22.80 33.31
C VAL A 123 -11.17 23.29 32.01
N VAL A 124 -9.92 23.75 32.10
CA VAL A 124 -9.14 24.12 30.92
C VAL A 124 -8.96 22.91 30.02
N LEU A 125 -9.29 23.06 28.74
CA LEU A 125 -9.09 22.03 27.75
C LEU A 125 -7.59 21.83 27.48
N ASP A 126 -7.07 20.65 27.84
CA ASP A 126 -5.67 20.28 27.65
C ASP A 126 -5.50 19.59 26.30
N SER A 127 -4.74 20.23 25.40
CA SER A 127 -4.46 19.75 24.06
C SER A 127 -3.72 18.39 24.05
N ARG A 128 -2.80 18.15 25.00
CA ARG A 128 -2.08 16.88 25.09
C ARG A 128 -3.02 15.72 25.48
N ARG A 129 -3.88 15.97 26.46
CA ARG A 129 -4.87 14.99 26.91
C ARG A 129 -5.86 14.69 25.79
N PHE A 130 -6.30 15.69 25.05
CA PHE A 130 -7.24 15.52 23.95
C PHE A 130 -6.59 14.79 22.76
N SER A 131 -5.35 15.16 22.36
CA SER A 131 -4.57 14.39 21.37
C SER A 131 -4.44 12.92 21.76
N GLY A 132 -4.08 12.63 23.02
CA GLY A 132 -3.97 11.24 23.48
C GLY A 132 -5.29 10.47 23.47
N MET A 133 -6.45 11.15 23.53
CA MET A 133 -7.74 10.50 23.33
C MET A 133 -8.01 10.20 21.85
N LEU A 134 -7.71 11.13 20.94
CA LEU A 134 -7.81 10.91 19.51
C LEU A 134 -6.90 9.77 19.05
N GLU A 135 -5.67 9.71 19.55
CA GLU A 135 -4.70 8.65 19.25
C GLU A 135 -5.17 7.27 19.74
N LYS A 136 -5.88 7.21 20.88
CA LYS A 136 -6.48 5.96 21.37
C LYS A 136 -7.65 5.48 20.50
N LEU A 137 -8.39 6.39 19.88
CA LEU A 137 -9.48 6.05 18.98
C LEU A 137 -8.95 5.63 17.61
N SER A 138 -7.95 6.32 17.10
CA SER A 138 -7.25 5.94 15.88
C SER A 138 -5.83 6.49 15.87
N ALA A 139 -4.86 5.65 15.53
CA ALA A 139 -3.48 6.05 15.31
C ALA A 139 -3.28 6.74 13.94
N ASP A 140 -4.27 6.66 13.04
CA ASP A 140 -4.21 7.25 11.70
C ASP A 140 -4.46 8.77 11.74
N PRO A 141 -3.50 9.62 11.31
CA PRO A 141 -3.68 11.07 11.29
C PRO A 141 -4.83 11.56 10.39
N SER A 142 -5.16 10.82 9.32
CA SER A 142 -6.29 11.16 8.46
C SER A 142 -7.64 10.94 9.15
N HIS A 143 -7.76 9.87 9.95
CA HIS A 143 -8.93 9.66 10.81
C HIS A 143 -9.02 10.74 11.91
N GLN A 144 -7.90 11.07 12.57
CA GLN A 144 -7.88 12.13 13.58
C GLN A 144 -8.33 13.47 13.01
N PHE A 145 -7.86 13.82 11.79
CA PHE A 145 -8.30 15.02 11.09
C PHE A 145 -9.80 14.98 10.77
N SER A 146 -10.30 13.86 10.30
CA SER A 146 -11.71 13.68 9.97
C SER A 146 -12.61 13.78 11.21
N MET A 147 -12.19 13.19 12.34
CA MET A 147 -12.87 13.33 13.63
C MET A 147 -12.93 14.79 14.10
N LEU A 148 -11.81 15.52 13.99
CA LEU A 148 -11.76 16.93 14.33
C LEU A 148 -12.65 17.80 13.43
N ASP A 149 -12.73 17.48 12.13
CA ASP A 149 -13.59 18.20 11.18
C ASP A 149 -15.07 17.95 11.49
N ILE A 150 -15.45 16.72 11.83
CA ILE A 150 -16.82 16.38 12.27
C ILE A 150 -17.15 17.09 13.58
N LEU A 151 -16.26 17.07 14.56
CA LEU A 151 -16.46 17.75 15.85
C LEU A 151 -16.63 19.25 15.68
N SER A 152 -15.80 19.89 14.84
CA SER A 152 -15.91 21.32 14.53
C SER A 152 -17.24 21.65 13.85
N ALA A 153 -17.72 20.80 12.93
CA ALA A 153 -19.01 20.96 12.27
C ALA A 153 -20.20 20.75 13.22
N ALA A 154 -20.04 19.94 14.29
CA ALA A 154 -21.06 19.71 15.31
C ALA A 154 -21.22 20.85 16.32
N LEU A 155 -20.20 21.71 16.43
CA LEU A 155 -20.16 22.81 17.39
C LEU A 155 -20.81 24.06 16.80
N GLY A 156 -21.84 24.55 17.48
CA GLY A 156 -22.58 25.77 17.12
C GLY A 156 -21.86 27.05 17.60
N GLN A 157 -22.52 28.18 17.36
CA GLN A 157 -22.04 29.51 17.85
C GLN A 157 -21.98 29.57 19.38
N GLU A 158 -22.82 28.81 20.07
CA GLU A 158 -22.88 28.75 21.55
C GLU A 158 -21.63 28.05 22.13
N ASP A 159 -20.97 27.21 21.35
CA ASP A 159 -19.77 26.46 21.74
C ASP A 159 -18.47 27.13 21.21
N GLY A 160 -18.46 28.42 20.99
CA GLY A 160 -17.37 29.13 20.29
C GLY A 160 -15.95 28.86 20.81
N GLU A 161 -15.78 28.77 22.15
CA GLU A 161 -14.47 28.45 22.76
C GLU A 161 -14.03 27.01 22.48
N ILE A 162 -14.98 26.04 22.56
CA ILE A 162 -14.69 24.62 22.25
C ILE A 162 -14.37 24.48 20.78
N LYS A 163 -15.12 25.18 19.92
CA LYS A 163 -14.87 25.17 18.48
C LYS A 163 -13.50 25.73 18.14
N ALA A 164 -13.12 26.88 18.73
CA ALA A 164 -11.79 27.44 18.54
C ALA A 164 -10.68 26.48 18.99
N PHE A 165 -10.89 25.76 20.10
CA PHE A 165 -9.96 24.73 20.57
C PHE A 165 -9.85 23.57 19.56
N VAL A 166 -10.98 23.00 19.09
CA VAL A 166 -10.98 21.93 18.10
C VAL A 166 -10.35 22.35 16.79
N ASP A 167 -10.64 23.56 16.30
CA ASP A 167 -10.03 24.12 15.09
C ASP A 167 -8.52 24.31 15.25
N SER A 168 -8.05 24.80 16.39
CA SER A 168 -6.62 24.89 16.72
C SER A 168 -5.93 23.52 16.73
N MET A 169 -6.60 22.49 17.25
CA MET A 169 -6.09 21.10 17.23
C MET A 169 -5.98 20.57 15.80
N ARG A 170 -6.97 20.87 14.94
CA ARG A 170 -6.97 20.49 13.53
C ARG A 170 -5.84 21.16 12.77
N GLU A 171 -5.61 22.45 12.99
CA GLU A 171 -4.49 23.21 12.41
C GLU A 171 -3.14 22.67 12.87
N SER A 172 -2.97 22.42 14.18
CA SER A 172 -1.75 21.82 14.73
C SER A 172 -1.47 20.42 14.16
N LEU A 173 -2.50 19.60 13.91
CA LEU A 173 -2.35 18.30 13.27
C LEU A 173 -1.88 18.46 11.81
N MET A 174 -2.47 19.40 11.07
CA MET A 174 -2.07 19.69 9.69
C MET A 174 -0.65 20.26 9.60
N GLU A 175 -0.23 21.07 10.57
CA GLU A 175 1.14 21.59 10.62
C GLU A 175 2.16 20.46 10.86
N LYS A 176 1.86 19.54 11.79
CA LYS A 176 2.80 18.49 12.19
C LYS A 176 2.78 17.28 11.27
N LYS A 177 1.60 16.86 10.81
CA LYS A 177 1.37 15.61 10.08
C LYS A 177 0.55 15.82 8.79
N GLY A 178 0.58 17.02 8.23
CA GLY A 178 -0.23 17.36 7.05
C GLY A 178 0.03 16.46 5.83
N GLY A 179 1.28 16.02 5.64
CA GLY A 179 1.61 15.04 4.60
C GLY A 179 0.89 13.71 4.80
N GLU A 180 0.91 13.16 6.03
CA GLU A 180 0.24 11.91 6.36
C GLU A 180 -1.28 12.02 6.25
N VAL A 181 -1.86 13.15 6.68
CA VAL A 181 -3.30 13.43 6.54
C VAL A 181 -3.70 13.44 5.07
N ARG A 182 -2.98 14.20 4.24
CA ARG A 182 -3.26 14.28 2.80
C ARG A 182 -3.10 12.92 2.12
N ALA A 183 -2.01 12.20 2.40
CA ALA A 183 -1.81 10.86 1.86
C ALA A 183 -3.00 9.94 2.22
N GLY A 184 -3.42 9.90 3.48
CA GLY A 184 -4.54 9.07 3.92
C GLY A 184 -5.84 9.39 3.18
N ILE A 185 -6.13 10.68 2.92
CA ILE A 185 -7.31 11.12 2.17
C ILE A 185 -7.18 10.74 0.69
N ASN A 186 -6.02 11.00 0.08
CA ASN A 186 -5.81 10.80 -1.35
C ASN A 186 -5.85 9.32 -1.75
N LEU A 187 -5.39 8.43 -0.88
CA LEU A 187 -5.38 6.98 -1.14
C LEU A 187 -6.60 6.23 -0.58
N ALA A 188 -7.55 6.92 0.07
CA ALA A 188 -8.71 6.28 0.69
C ALA A 188 -9.51 5.39 -0.28
N PHE A 189 -9.69 5.84 -1.52
CA PHE A 189 -10.38 5.06 -2.55
C PHE A 189 -9.65 3.74 -2.85
N GLU A 190 -8.33 3.78 -3.00
CA GLU A 190 -7.50 2.60 -3.28
C GLU A 190 -7.52 1.60 -2.11
N VAL A 191 -7.49 2.10 -0.87
CA VAL A 191 -7.64 1.28 0.33
C VAL A 191 -9.00 0.59 0.35
N ASN A 192 -10.07 1.35 0.16
CA ASN A 192 -11.45 0.84 0.19
C ASN A 192 -11.73 -0.16 -0.95
N ALA A 193 -11.10 0.01 -2.10
CA ALA A 193 -11.25 -0.90 -3.23
C ALA A 193 -10.55 -2.25 -3.04
N ARG A 194 -9.53 -2.32 -2.18
CA ARG A 194 -8.65 -3.50 -2.00
C ARG A 194 -8.85 -4.23 -0.69
N SER A 195 -9.61 -3.68 0.23
CA SER A 195 -9.79 -4.22 1.58
C SER A 195 -11.27 -4.19 1.98
N THR A 196 -11.66 -5.18 2.76
CA THR A 196 -13.03 -5.33 3.24
C THR A 196 -13.14 -5.21 4.75
N THR A 197 -12.02 -5.36 5.47
CA THR A 197 -12.00 -5.27 6.93
C THR A 197 -11.23 -4.04 7.40
N PRO A 198 -11.59 -3.47 8.58
CA PRO A 198 -10.87 -2.34 9.17
C PRO A 198 -9.38 -2.62 9.39
N GLU A 199 -9.04 -3.86 9.74
CA GLU A 199 -7.66 -4.29 9.96
C GLU A 199 -6.85 -4.24 8.67
N GLU A 200 -7.38 -4.78 7.57
CA GLU A 200 -6.74 -4.73 6.24
C GLU A 200 -6.57 -3.28 5.75
N MET A 201 -7.59 -2.44 5.97
CA MET A 201 -7.52 -1.00 5.65
C MET A 201 -6.40 -0.31 6.42
N SER A 202 -6.31 -0.58 7.72
CA SER A 202 -5.25 -0.06 8.57
C SER A 202 -3.86 -0.54 8.13
N ASP A 203 -3.73 -1.81 7.76
CA ASP A 203 -2.49 -2.40 7.29
C ASP A 203 -2.01 -1.78 5.97
N LEU A 204 -2.91 -1.53 5.02
CA LEU A 204 -2.58 -0.86 3.77
C LEU A 204 -2.14 0.61 4.01
N ARG A 205 -2.83 1.34 4.88
CA ARG A 205 -2.41 2.71 5.25
C ARG A 205 -1.06 2.73 5.95
N ASN A 206 -0.81 1.77 6.85
CA ASN A 206 0.48 1.63 7.51
C ASN A 206 1.58 1.29 6.52
N LEU A 207 1.32 0.40 5.55
CA LEU A 207 2.26 0.07 4.49
C LEU A 207 2.64 1.32 3.69
N TYR A 208 1.66 2.11 3.24
CA TYR A 208 1.92 3.35 2.51
C TYR A 208 2.75 4.34 3.35
N ARG A 209 2.41 4.54 4.62
CA ARG A 209 3.15 5.42 5.51
C ARG A 209 4.59 4.97 5.72
N SER A 210 4.81 3.68 5.96
CA SER A 210 6.15 3.17 6.22
C SER A 210 7.05 3.20 4.98
N GLU A 211 6.51 2.86 3.81
CA GLU A 211 7.32 2.70 2.60
C GLU A 211 7.42 4.00 1.78
N ILE A 212 6.35 4.79 1.70
CA ILE A 212 6.31 6.02 0.90
C ILE A 212 6.64 7.26 1.74
N LEU A 213 5.95 7.44 2.86
CA LEU A 213 6.17 8.61 3.70
C LEU A 213 7.42 8.47 4.58
N GLY A 214 7.90 7.25 4.84
CA GLY A 214 9.12 6.96 5.59
C GLY A 214 10.43 7.07 4.80
N PHE A 215 10.43 7.40 3.51
CA PHE A 215 11.61 7.55 2.65
C PHE A 215 12.55 6.33 2.64
N LYS A 216 12.03 5.17 2.28
CA LYS A 216 12.88 4.00 2.16
C LYS A 216 13.51 3.91 0.78
N SER A 217 14.75 3.40 0.71
CA SER A 217 15.36 2.99 -0.54
C SER A 217 14.56 1.84 -1.18
N PRO A 218 14.67 1.61 -2.51
CA PRO A 218 14.02 0.45 -3.13
C PRO A 218 14.46 -0.87 -2.51
N GLN A 219 15.71 -1.00 -2.07
CA GLN A 219 16.26 -2.17 -1.39
C GLN A 219 15.60 -2.37 -0.03
N ASP A 220 15.51 -1.32 0.78
CA ASP A 220 14.86 -1.37 2.10
C ASP A 220 13.36 -1.65 1.98
N CYS A 221 12.69 -1.04 1.00
CA CYS A 221 11.29 -1.30 0.72
C CYS A 221 11.06 -2.77 0.34
N PHE A 222 11.91 -3.32 -0.55
CA PHE A 222 11.85 -4.74 -0.91
C PHE A 222 12.02 -5.65 0.32
N ARG A 223 13.08 -5.43 1.13
CA ARG A 223 13.34 -6.21 2.35
C ARG A 223 12.21 -6.08 3.37
N SER A 224 11.68 -4.87 3.54
CA SER A 224 10.59 -4.59 4.46
C SER A 224 9.31 -5.35 4.08
N ILE A 225 8.91 -5.29 2.80
CA ILE A 225 7.74 -6.03 2.31
C ILE A 225 7.96 -7.54 2.41
N LEU A 226 9.15 -8.03 2.00
CA LEU A 226 9.48 -9.45 2.05
C LEU A 226 9.44 -9.99 3.47
N SER A 227 10.01 -9.28 4.43
CA SER A 227 10.06 -9.70 5.85
C SER A 227 8.71 -9.61 6.56
N SER A 228 7.90 -8.58 6.25
CA SER A 228 6.63 -8.34 6.96
C SER A 228 5.44 -9.09 6.36
N ARG A 229 5.43 -9.34 5.04
CA ARG A 229 4.30 -9.90 4.30
C ARG A 229 4.61 -11.17 3.53
N GLY A 230 5.89 -11.47 3.35
CA GLY A 230 6.37 -12.62 2.60
C GLY A 230 6.33 -12.44 1.07
N ALA A 231 6.96 -13.37 0.36
CA ALA A 231 7.10 -13.34 -1.09
C ALA A 231 5.74 -13.37 -1.84
N ALA A 232 4.76 -14.12 -1.32
CA ALA A 232 3.45 -14.25 -1.94
C ALA A 232 2.64 -12.94 -1.97
N ALA A 233 2.83 -12.06 -0.99
CA ALA A 233 2.12 -10.78 -0.91
C ALA A 233 2.85 -9.63 -1.62
N MET A 234 4.05 -9.87 -2.16
CA MET A 234 4.91 -8.85 -2.75
C MET A 234 4.22 -8.11 -3.91
N ASP A 235 3.54 -8.85 -4.81
CA ASP A 235 2.84 -8.26 -5.94
C ASP A 235 1.72 -7.32 -5.50
N ALA A 236 0.86 -7.79 -4.61
CA ALA A 236 -0.28 -7.01 -4.13
C ALA A 236 0.18 -5.76 -3.36
N ALA A 237 1.24 -5.89 -2.55
CA ALA A 237 1.81 -4.77 -1.80
C ALA A 237 2.43 -3.71 -2.73
N THR A 238 3.25 -4.14 -3.70
CA THR A 238 3.93 -3.22 -4.64
C THR A 238 2.92 -2.54 -5.57
N ASP A 239 1.91 -3.27 -6.05
CA ASP A 239 0.85 -2.73 -6.88
C ASP A 239 0.00 -1.69 -6.12
N PHE A 240 -0.33 -1.98 -4.85
CA PHE A 240 -1.00 -1.01 -3.99
C PHE A 240 -0.17 0.26 -3.79
N LEU A 241 1.12 0.14 -3.49
CA LEU A 241 2.01 1.29 -3.30
C LEU A 241 2.12 2.16 -4.56
N LEU A 242 2.24 1.53 -5.73
CA LEU A 242 2.29 2.25 -7.01
C LEU A 242 0.99 2.98 -7.31
N THR A 243 -0.15 2.30 -7.13
CA THR A 243 -1.47 2.87 -7.39
C THR A 243 -1.79 3.98 -6.40
N GLY A 244 -1.50 3.77 -5.11
CA GLY A 244 -1.68 4.77 -4.06
C GLY A 244 -0.79 6.00 -4.26
N CYS A 245 0.48 5.81 -4.66
CA CYS A 245 1.38 6.90 -4.99
C CYS A 245 0.90 7.69 -6.22
N GLY A 246 0.37 6.99 -7.23
CA GLY A 246 -0.26 7.62 -8.38
C GLY A 246 -1.51 8.44 -8.03
N ALA A 247 -2.36 7.93 -7.14
CA ALA A 247 -3.54 8.64 -6.65
C ALA A 247 -3.15 9.89 -5.83
N ASP A 248 -2.15 9.78 -4.98
CA ASP A 248 -1.62 10.90 -4.20
C ASP A 248 -1.01 11.97 -5.13
N LEU A 249 -0.21 11.56 -6.12
CA LEU A 249 0.38 12.46 -7.11
C LEU A 249 -0.67 13.19 -7.97
N ALA A 250 -1.76 12.51 -8.31
CA ALA A 250 -2.84 13.07 -9.12
C ALA A 250 -3.80 13.98 -8.32
N SER A 251 -3.67 14.04 -7.00
CA SER A 251 -4.55 14.82 -6.15
C SER A 251 -4.27 16.33 -6.26
N ALA A 252 -5.26 17.16 -5.90
CA ALA A 252 -5.11 18.61 -5.85
C ALA A 252 -4.12 19.08 -4.75
N SER A 253 -3.88 18.25 -3.76
CA SER A 253 -2.97 18.50 -2.63
C SER A 253 -2.18 17.22 -2.32
N PRO A 254 -1.11 16.94 -3.05
CA PRO A 254 -0.27 15.78 -2.78
C PRO A 254 0.34 15.80 -1.38
N SER A 255 0.62 14.62 -0.84
CA SER A 255 1.22 14.50 0.49
C SER A 255 2.65 15.06 0.56
N ARG A 256 3.35 15.03 -0.58
CA ARG A 256 4.73 15.48 -0.77
C ARG A 256 4.89 16.24 -2.07
N ASP A 257 6.09 16.74 -2.30
CA ASP A 257 6.46 17.35 -3.58
C ASP A 257 6.27 16.37 -4.75
N VAL A 258 5.73 16.87 -5.86
CA VAL A 258 5.43 16.09 -7.07
C VAL A 258 6.68 15.40 -7.64
N VAL A 259 7.83 16.08 -7.60
CA VAL A 259 9.11 15.53 -8.09
C VAL A 259 9.55 14.37 -7.20
N GLU A 260 9.36 14.52 -5.89
CA GLU A 260 9.69 13.49 -4.92
C GLU A 260 8.80 12.25 -5.08
N LEU A 261 7.48 12.42 -5.18
CA LEU A 261 6.56 11.31 -5.44
C LEU A 261 6.87 10.61 -6.78
N GLY A 262 7.22 11.39 -7.82
CA GLY A 262 7.64 10.84 -9.10
C GLY A 262 8.91 10.00 -8.99
N ARG A 263 9.88 10.41 -8.15
CA ARG A 263 11.08 9.62 -7.86
C ARG A 263 10.73 8.34 -7.12
N ILE A 264 9.90 8.41 -6.10
CA ILE A 264 9.45 7.24 -5.33
C ILE A 264 8.73 6.23 -6.24
N MET A 265 7.90 6.68 -7.18
CA MET A 265 7.29 5.77 -8.16
C MET A 265 8.31 5.02 -9.01
N GLN A 266 9.40 5.69 -9.42
CA GLN A 266 10.50 5.02 -10.14
C GLN A 266 11.26 4.04 -9.23
N ASP A 267 11.41 4.36 -7.95
CA ASP A 267 12.03 3.46 -6.98
C ASP A 267 11.15 2.23 -6.71
N LEU A 268 9.82 2.39 -6.68
CA LEU A 268 8.88 1.26 -6.61
C LEU A 268 8.92 0.36 -7.86
N GLN A 269 9.21 0.90 -9.04
CA GLN A 269 9.46 0.08 -10.23
C GLN A 269 10.72 -0.78 -10.06
N CYS A 270 11.75 -0.29 -9.35
CA CYS A 270 12.91 -1.12 -9.00
C CYS A 270 12.52 -2.26 -8.05
N VAL A 271 11.58 -2.05 -7.12
CA VAL A 271 11.05 -3.13 -6.27
C VAL A 271 10.34 -4.20 -7.11
N GLN A 272 9.61 -3.83 -8.17
CA GLN A 272 9.03 -4.80 -9.11
C GLN A 272 10.10 -5.60 -9.86
N VAL A 273 11.22 -4.97 -10.23
CA VAL A 273 12.36 -5.69 -10.83
C VAL A 273 12.92 -6.70 -9.82
N LEU A 274 13.14 -6.31 -8.57
CA LEU A 274 13.62 -7.23 -7.52
C LEU A 274 12.64 -8.39 -7.26
N LYS A 275 11.35 -8.13 -7.32
CA LYS A 275 10.33 -9.20 -7.27
C LYS A 275 10.45 -10.17 -8.46
N THR A 276 10.72 -9.64 -9.66
CA THR A 276 10.96 -10.50 -10.83
C THR A 276 12.21 -11.36 -10.62
N VAL A 277 13.26 -10.79 -10.04
CA VAL A 277 14.47 -11.53 -9.65
C VAL A 277 14.15 -12.65 -8.66
N LEU A 278 13.28 -12.39 -7.67
CA LEU A 278 12.82 -13.40 -6.73
C LEU A 278 12.19 -14.61 -7.43
N GLY A 279 11.31 -14.38 -8.42
CA GLY A 279 10.73 -15.46 -9.24
C GLY A 279 11.75 -16.18 -10.12
N MET A 280 12.78 -15.46 -10.59
CA MET A 280 13.89 -16.07 -11.34
C MET A 280 14.73 -16.98 -10.44
N MET A 281 15.01 -16.56 -9.20
CA MET A 281 15.75 -17.37 -8.23
C MET A 281 14.99 -18.65 -7.84
N ASP A 282 13.68 -18.56 -7.66
CA ASP A 282 12.83 -19.73 -7.40
C ASP A 282 12.89 -20.74 -8.55
N SER A 283 12.74 -20.22 -9.78
CA SER A 283 12.81 -21.05 -10.99
C SER A 283 14.20 -21.67 -11.18
N LEU A 284 15.25 -20.92 -10.92
CA LEU A 284 16.65 -21.35 -11.03
C LEU A 284 16.95 -22.45 -10.00
N GLY A 285 16.58 -22.27 -8.75
CA GLY A 285 16.75 -23.28 -7.70
C GLY A 285 16.05 -24.60 -8.07
N GLY A 286 14.80 -24.51 -8.54
CA GLY A 286 14.05 -25.67 -9.01
C GLY A 286 14.72 -26.39 -10.21
N ARG A 287 15.33 -25.64 -11.14
CA ARG A 287 16.07 -26.20 -12.27
C ARG A 287 17.37 -26.87 -11.82
N MET A 288 18.15 -26.23 -10.97
CA MET A 288 19.39 -26.80 -10.44
C MET A 288 19.16 -28.13 -9.74
N MET A 289 18.11 -28.26 -8.96
CA MET A 289 17.74 -29.54 -8.33
C MET A 289 17.38 -30.62 -9.35
N ARG A 290 16.58 -30.28 -10.36
CA ARG A 290 16.08 -31.28 -11.33
C ARG A 290 17.15 -31.72 -12.32
N GLU A 291 17.93 -30.80 -12.87
CA GLU A 291 18.85 -31.11 -13.99
C GLU A 291 20.23 -31.55 -13.49
N PHE A 292 20.70 -30.95 -12.38
CA PHE A 292 22.05 -31.20 -11.87
C PHE A 292 22.05 -31.97 -10.54
N GLY A 293 20.89 -32.26 -9.94
CA GLY A 293 20.80 -32.91 -8.63
C GLY A 293 21.43 -32.04 -7.51
N ALA A 294 21.48 -30.72 -7.68
CA ALA A 294 22.05 -29.82 -6.71
C ALA A 294 21.23 -29.80 -5.42
N SER A 295 21.91 -29.71 -4.26
CA SER A 295 21.26 -29.50 -2.98
C SER A 295 21.27 -28.01 -2.66
N MET A 296 20.10 -27.34 -2.81
CA MET A 296 19.98 -25.94 -2.49
C MET A 296 20.11 -25.70 -1.00
N LEU A 297 20.95 -24.76 -0.60
CA LEU A 297 21.19 -24.33 0.78
C LEU A 297 20.44 -23.05 1.13
N LEU A 298 20.21 -22.20 0.13
CA LEU A 298 19.42 -20.97 0.27
C LEU A 298 18.13 -21.11 -0.54
N ASP A 299 17.05 -20.56 0.01
CA ASP A 299 15.78 -20.37 -0.72
C ASP A 299 15.83 -19.13 -1.62
N ALA A 300 14.82 -18.95 -2.47
CA ALA A 300 14.74 -17.83 -3.39
C ALA A 300 14.74 -16.45 -2.69
N PRO A 301 14.02 -16.26 -1.57
CA PRO A 301 14.11 -15.04 -0.78
C PRO A 301 15.53 -14.72 -0.28
N ALA A 302 16.24 -15.70 0.26
CA ALA A 302 17.59 -15.52 0.75
C ALA A 302 18.59 -15.24 -0.39
N MET A 303 18.50 -15.98 -1.51
CA MET A 303 19.30 -15.70 -2.71
C MET A 303 19.06 -14.28 -3.23
N THR A 304 17.79 -13.86 -3.32
CA THR A 304 17.45 -12.52 -3.78
C THR A 304 17.96 -11.45 -2.83
N SER A 305 17.87 -11.66 -1.51
CA SER A 305 18.41 -10.74 -0.51
C SER A 305 19.92 -10.54 -0.68
N ARG A 306 20.67 -11.61 -0.97
CA ARG A 306 22.12 -11.51 -1.26
C ARG A 306 22.41 -10.74 -2.55
N ILE A 307 21.56 -10.89 -3.58
CA ILE A 307 21.67 -10.09 -4.81
C ILE A 307 21.40 -8.60 -4.51
N VAL A 308 20.43 -8.30 -3.66
CA VAL A 308 20.17 -6.93 -3.20
C VAL A 308 21.36 -6.36 -2.45
N ASP A 309 22.00 -7.17 -1.57
CA ASP A 309 23.22 -6.74 -0.86
C ASP A 309 24.33 -6.34 -1.85
N PHE A 310 24.52 -7.07 -2.96
CA PHE A 310 25.50 -6.70 -3.99
C PHE A 310 25.23 -5.34 -4.61
N THR A 311 23.95 -4.91 -4.74
CA THR A 311 23.64 -3.59 -5.29
C THR A 311 24.05 -2.42 -4.38
N GLU A 312 24.26 -2.70 -3.09
CA GLU A 312 24.66 -1.72 -2.07
C GLU A 312 26.16 -1.74 -1.78
N MET A 313 26.86 -2.78 -2.22
CA MET A 313 28.30 -2.89 -2.04
C MET A 313 29.06 -2.00 -3.03
N PRO A 314 30.05 -1.25 -2.57
CA PRO A 314 30.81 -0.35 -3.46
C PRO A 314 31.71 -1.09 -4.46
N CYS A 315 32.01 -2.35 -4.19
CA CYS A 315 32.81 -3.21 -5.05
C CYS A 315 32.48 -4.67 -4.76
N VAL A 316 32.12 -5.41 -5.78
CA VAL A 316 31.90 -6.86 -5.72
C VAL A 316 32.88 -7.49 -6.70
N GLY A 317 33.77 -8.35 -6.26
CA GLY A 317 34.74 -9.06 -7.10
C GLY A 317 34.31 -10.51 -7.40
N ALA A 318 35.11 -11.18 -8.24
CA ALA A 318 34.89 -12.59 -8.59
C ALA A 318 34.85 -13.53 -7.38
N HIS A 319 35.58 -13.18 -6.30
CA HIS A 319 35.60 -13.96 -5.05
C HIS A 319 34.26 -13.92 -4.33
N GLU A 320 33.62 -12.75 -4.22
CA GLU A 320 32.31 -12.57 -3.58
C GLU A 320 31.22 -13.32 -4.37
N ILE A 321 31.32 -13.31 -5.72
CA ILE A 321 30.43 -14.09 -6.57
C ILE A 321 30.62 -15.58 -6.34
N GLY A 322 31.88 -16.06 -6.27
CA GLY A 322 32.20 -17.45 -5.99
C GLY A 322 31.69 -17.91 -4.62
N SER A 323 31.82 -17.06 -3.60
CA SER A 323 31.28 -17.31 -2.27
C SER A 323 29.74 -17.44 -2.31
N PHE A 324 29.08 -16.51 -2.98
CA PHE A 324 27.63 -16.55 -3.17
C PHE A 324 27.15 -17.83 -3.87
N VAL A 325 27.79 -18.22 -4.97
CA VAL A 325 27.47 -19.48 -5.70
C VAL A 325 27.59 -20.69 -4.78
N SER A 326 28.66 -20.74 -3.96
CA SER A 326 28.90 -21.81 -3.01
C SER A 326 27.91 -21.81 -1.83
N GLU A 327 27.48 -20.65 -1.37
CA GLU A 327 26.46 -20.47 -0.33
C GLU A 327 25.08 -20.92 -0.82
N CYS A 328 24.76 -20.68 -2.11
CA CYS A 328 23.43 -21.00 -2.66
C CYS A 328 23.14 -22.49 -2.71
N ALA A 329 24.13 -23.31 -3.11
CA ALA A 329 23.90 -24.74 -3.27
C ALA A 329 25.20 -25.56 -3.29
N MET A 330 25.09 -26.83 -2.89
CA MET A 330 26.15 -27.83 -3.13
C MET A 330 26.03 -28.30 -4.59
N MET A 331 26.94 -27.82 -5.44
CA MET A 331 26.91 -28.05 -6.89
C MET A 331 28.24 -28.61 -7.41
N LYS A 332 28.17 -29.48 -8.41
CA LYS A 332 29.33 -29.89 -9.22
C LYS A 332 29.75 -28.71 -10.13
N LEU A 333 30.98 -28.77 -10.65
CA LEU A 333 31.58 -27.69 -11.41
C LEU A 333 30.70 -27.21 -12.60
N LEU A 334 30.18 -28.13 -13.43
CA LEU A 334 29.28 -27.78 -14.52
C LEU A 334 27.99 -27.07 -14.05
N ALA A 335 27.43 -27.49 -12.93
CA ALA A 335 26.25 -26.84 -12.36
C ALA A 335 26.60 -25.43 -11.82
N GLN A 336 27.81 -25.24 -11.24
CA GLN A 336 28.27 -23.91 -10.83
C GLN A 336 28.43 -22.96 -12.01
N MET A 337 28.96 -23.46 -13.14
CA MET A 337 29.08 -22.68 -14.38
C MET A 337 27.72 -22.24 -14.93
N ASP A 338 26.75 -23.17 -15.00
CA ASP A 338 25.39 -22.87 -15.46
C ASP A 338 24.68 -21.90 -14.52
N PHE A 339 24.78 -22.13 -13.20
CA PHE A 339 24.25 -21.23 -12.19
C PHE A 339 24.82 -19.82 -12.30
N THR A 340 26.15 -19.70 -12.49
CA THR A 340 26.83 -18.40 -12.64
C THR A 340 26.36 -17.66 -13.92
N ARG A 341 26.14 -18.36 -15.03
CA ARG A 341 25.59 -17.77 -16.27
C ARG A 341 24.21 -17.18 -16.04
N GLU A 342 23.35 -17.89 -15.32
CA GLU A 342 22.00 -17.40 -15.01
C GLU A 342 22.04 -16.20 -14.07
N ILE A 343 22.91 -16.21 -13.07
CA ILE A 343 23.11 -15.06 -12.16
C ILE A 343 23.59 -13.83 -12.95
N MET A 344 24.49 -13.98 -13.90
CA MET A 344 24.88 -12.87 -14.80
C MET A 344 23.68 -12.33 -15.59
N SER A 345 22.79 -13.21 -16.06
CA SER A 345 21.54 -12.80 -16.72
C SER A 345 20.64 -11.99 -15.78
N VAL A 346 20.58 -12.38 -14.51
CA VAL A 346 19.85 -11.62 -13.47
C VAL A 346 20.50 -10.24 -13.26
N PHE A 347 21.82 -10.16 -13.08
CA PHE A 347 22.52 -8.90 -12.88
C PHE A 347 22.29 -7.90 -14.00
N ARG A 348 22.26 -8.36 -15.26
CA ARG A 348 21.94 -7.54 -16.43
C ARG A 348 20.51 -6.98 -16.43
N LYS A 349 19.57 -7.63 -15.72
CA LYS A 349 18.17 -7.19 -15.59
C LYS A 349 17.94 -6.23 -14.43
N LEU A 350 18.90 -6.11 -13.49
CA LEU A 350 18.81 -5.17 -12.40
C LEU A 350 18.77 -3.74 -12.95
N SER A 351 17.92 -2.91 -12.35
CA SER A 351 17.86 -1.49 -12.68
C SER A 351 19.17 -0.79 -12.26
N PRO A 352 19.75 0.06 -13.10
CA PRO A 352 20.89 0.89 -12.70
C PRO A 352 20.63 1.75 -11.46
N ARG A 353 19.36 2.12 -11.20
CA ARG A 353 18.95 2.90 -10.02
C ARG A 353 19.11 2.17 -8.69
N LEU A 354 19.31 0.85 -8.69
CA LEU A 354 19.62 0.08 -7.49
C LEU A 354 21.07 0.24 -7.05
N PHE A 355 21.93 0.79 -7.90
CA PHE A 355 23.36 0.96 -7.64
C PHE A 355 23.70 2.41 -7.30
N SER A 356 24.78 2.60 -6.56
CA SER A 356 25.31 3.94 -6.24
C SER A 356 25.80 4.67 -7.49
N ALA A 357 26.38 3.93 -8.45
CA ALA A 357 26.76 4.41 -9.76
C ALA A 357 26.31 3.42 -10.84
N GLU A 358 25.97 3.91 -12.05
CA GLU A 358 25.52 3.06 -13.15
C GLU A 358 26.58 2.02 -13.56
N GLU A 359 27.86 2.41 -13.48
CA GLU A 359 29.02 1.57 -13.77
C GLU A 359 29.15 0.38 -12.81
N ASP A 360 28.61 0.45 -11.62
CA ASP A 360 28.71 -0.62 -10.62
C ASP A 360 27.93 -1.87 -11.03
N ARG A 361 26.85 -1.70 -11.80
CA ARG A 361 26.13 -2.83 -12.43
C ARG A 361 27.02 -3.56 -13.44
N GLU A 362 27.75 -2.82 -14.28
CA GLU A 362 28.66 -3.40 -15.28
C GLU A 362 29.80 -4.14 -14.60
N LYS A 363 30.41 -3.53 -13.57
CA LYS A 363 31.44 -4.19 -12.76
C LYS A 363 30.94 -5.48 -12.11
N LEU A 364 29.70 -5.51 -11.62
CA LEU A 364 29.11 -6.72 -11.05
C LEU A 364 28.98 -7.84 -12.09
N VAL A 365 28.57 -7.49 -13.33
CA VAL A 365 28.50 -8.45 -14.44
C VAL A 365 29.89 -8.94 -14.84
N ASP A 366 30.87 -8.04 -14.92
CA ASP A 366 32.25 -8.38 -15.26
C ASP A 366 32.87 -9.30 -14.21
N SER A 367 32.65 -9.05 -12.93
CA SER A 367 33.11 -9.91 -11.84
C SER A 367 32.49 -11.32 -11.88
N ALA A 368 31.22 -11.42 -12.27
CA ALA A 368 30.57 -12.69 -12.49
C ALA A 368 31.13 -13.43 -13.72
N GLN A 369 31.49 -12.69 -14.79
CA GLN A 369 32.17 -13.25 -15.95
C GLN A 369 33.58 -13.77 -15.56
N GLU A 370 34.36 -12.99 -14.83
CA GLU A 370 35.68 -13.41 -14.32
C GLU A 370 35.59 -14.70 -13.46
N HIS A 371 34.57 -14.78 -12.59
CA HIS A 371 34.32 -16.00 -11.83
C HIS A 371 34.02 -17.19 -12.78
N LEU A 372 33.14 -16.99 -13.76
CA LEU A 372 32.82 -18.04 -14.74
C LEU A 372 34.04 -18.51 -15.49
N ASP A 373 34.90 -17.60 -15.95
CA ASP A 373 36.14 -17.92 -16.67
C ASP A 373 37.10 -18.73 -15.77
N SER A 374 37.12 -18.47 -14.46
CA SER A 374 37.90 -19.24 -13.49
C SER A 374 37.37 -20.69 -13.33
N LEU A 375 36.03 -20.87 -13.42
CA LEU A 375 35.41 -22.22 -13.39
C LEU A 375 35.73 -22.98 -14.67
N ILE A 376 35.69 -22.32 -15.84
CA ILE A 376 36.04 -22.93 -17.12
C ILE A 376 37.49 -23.39 -17.14
N ALA A 377 38.41 -22.57 -16.64
CA ALA A 377 39.84 -22.94 -16.53
C ALA A 377 40.02 -24.21 -15.68
N LYS A 378 39.33 -24.29 -14.54
CA LYS A 378 39.36 -25.50 -13.67
C LYS A 378 38.83 -26.75 -14.35
N GLU A 379 37.81 -26.63 -15.21
CA GLU A 379 37.27 -27.77 -15.95
C GLU A 379 38.29 -28.29 -16.98
N ILE A 380 38.97 -27.39 -17.69
CA ILE A 380 40.01 -27.73 -18.63
C ILE A 380 41.18 -28.47 -17.95
N ASP A 381 41.64 -27.94 -16.78
CA ASP A 381 42.75 -28.56 -16.01
C ASP A 381 42.36 -29.97 -15.51
N LEU A 382 41.08 -30.18 -15.16
CA LEU A 382 40.58 -31.51 -14.75
C LEU A 382 40.53 -32.51 -15.92
N ASP A 383 40.11 -32.08 -17.09
CA ASP A 383 40.08 -32.91 -18.30
C ASP A 383 41.49 -33.32 -18.75
N GLU A 384 42.46 -32.36 -18.78
CA GLU A 384 43.84 -32.63 -19.11
C GLU A 384 44.52 -33.59 -18.12
N GLY A 385 44.20 -33.45 -16.80
CA GLY A 385 44.75 -34.36 -15.74
C GLY A 385 44.10 -35.75 -15.71
N ALA A 386 42.97 -35.94 -16.41
CA ALA A 386 42.30 -37.24 -16.53
C ALA A 386 42.81 -38.08 -17.71
N GLU A 387 43.55 -37.46 -18.67
CA GLU A 387 44.17 -38.14 -19.82
C GLU A 387 45.60 -38.60 -19.56
N GLU A 388 46.25 -38.18 -18.46
CA GLU A 388 47.57 -38.71 -18.00
C GLU A 388 47.36 -39.90 -17.02
#